data_7cd63422f3912c680f6630f2997f76ff
#
_entry.id   7cd63422f3912c680f6630f2997f76ff
#
_cell.length_a   1.000
_cell.length_b   1.000
_cell.length_c   1.000
_cell.angle_alpha   90.00
_cell.angle_beta   90.00
_cell.angle_gamma   90.00
#
_symmetry.space_group_name_H-M   'P 1'
#
loop_
_entity.id
_entity.type
_entity.pdbx_description
1 polymer ?
#
loop_
_entity_poly.entity_id
_entity_poly.type
_entity_poly.pdbx_seq_one_letter_code
_entity_poly.pdbx_strand_id
1 'polypeptide(L)'
;MSGLRVVPAWRHGRERLYVCRTDGRNVAWYDREAGRVNLLSDERRDEVLEALGPFLTGPVAVGPPPVPTPAELARLSLHPDDDLAPNRPGEALLIALDRDPARQGLRLRADPRRRALEAEQTVGEALDRLDGAGWHTLHSVPLPGGDRVHHLTIGPGGLFAVHALYARKQRVLVADPMVSLGRHDPEPVLRRARAAADRASYALTAEVHPVLALAGPADVRVTAPPHEVRVVRDTDLADLARTGGVLKPADVAALHAMARDRGTWAAC
;
A
#
# COMPACT_ATOMS: atom_id res chain seq x y z
N MET A 1 -28.34 20.16 -9.45
CA MET A 1 -26.90 20.34 -9.76
C MET A 1 -26.17 19.11 -9.26
N SER A 2 -25.61 18.32 -10.15
CA SER A 2 -24.94 17.07 -9.81
C SER A 2 -23.69 17.40 -8.98
N GLY A 3 -23.62 16.85 -7.76
CA GLY A 3 -22.50 17.04 -6.85
C GLY A 3 -21.24 16.24 -7.26
N LEU A 4 -21.05 16.04 -8.58
CA LEU A 4 -19.91 15.32 -9.13
C LEU A 4 -18.88 16.31 -9.70
N ARG A 5 -17.62 15.96 -9.52
CA ARG A 5 -16.45 16.74 -9.95
C ARG A 5 -15.57 15.89 -10.85
N VAL A 6 -15.14 16.43 -11.99
CA VAL A 6 -14.22 15.75 -12.91
C VAL A 6 -12.80 16.22 -12.63
N VAL A 7 -11.89 15.26 -12.39
CA VAL A 7 -10.48 15.52 -12.07
C VAL A 7 -9.59 14.78 -13.07
N PRO A 8 -8.77 15.49 -13.86
CA PRO A 8 -7.81 14.84 -14.75
C PRO A 8 -6.65 14.25 -13.93
N ALA A 9 -6.22 13.05 -14.30
CA ALA A 9 -5.03 12.42 -13.74
C ALA A 9 -4.29 11.61 -14.82
N TRP A 10 -2.98 11.72 -14.81
CA TRP A 10 -2.09 10.87 -15.60
C TRP A 10 -1.73 9.63 -14.82
N ARG A 11 -2.01 8.44 -15.41
CA ARG A 11 -1.68 7.16 -14.79
C ARG A 11 -1.20 6.18 -15.84
N HIS A 12 -0.10 5.48 -15.56
CA HIS A 12 0.49 4.48 -16.45
C HIS A 12 0.69 5.00 -17.88
N GLY A 13 1.14 6.25 -18.02
CA GLY A 13 1.32 6.88 -19.32
C GLY A 13 0.02 7.26 -20.05
N ARG A 14 -1.15 7.15 -19.40
CA ARG A 14 -2.47 7.44 -19.98
C ARG A 14 -3.17 8.57 -19.23
N GLU A 15 -3.79 9.45 -19.99
CA GLU A 15 -4.66 10.48 -19.44
C GLU A 15 -6.04 9.91 -19.12
N ARG A 16 -6.46 9.98 -17.86
CA ARG A 16 -7.80 9.58 -17.41
C ARG A 16 -8.49 10.74 -16.70
N LEU A 17 -9.81 10.81 -16.88
CA LEU A 17 -10.64 11.74 -16.12
C LEU A 17 -11.41 10.96 -15.07
N TYR A 18 -11.17 11.27 -13.81
CA TYR A 18 -11.90 10.68 -12.70
C TYR A 18 -13.11 11.51 -12.34
N VAL A 19 -14.25 10.87 -12.14
CA VAL A 19 -15.48 11.50 -11.65
C VAL A 19 -15.58 11.19 -10.16
N CYS A 20 -15.51 12.24 -9.34
CA CYS A 20 -15.50 12.14 -7.88
C CYS A 20 -16.74 12.82 -7.29
N ARG A 21 -17.20 12.32 -6.17
CA ARG A 21 -18.16 13.03 -5.32
C ARG A 21 -17.49 14.16 -4.56
N THR A 22 -18.30 15.00 -3.94
CA THR A 22 -17.83 16.08 -3.05
C THR A 22 -17.03 15.59 -1.85
N ASP A 23 -17.22 14.35 -1.43
CA ASP A 23 -16.46 13.66 -0.39
C ASP A 23 -15.12 13.06 -0.87
N GLY A 24 -14.75 13.30 -2.14
CA GLY A 24 -13.51 12.82 -2.74
C GLY A 24 -13.55 11.39 -3.27
N ARG A 25 -14.64 10.64 -3.06
CA ARG A 25 -14.76 9.27 -3.56
C ARG A 25 -14.99 9.23 -5.06
N ASN A 26 -14.18 8.42 -5.76
CA ASN A 26 -14.38 8.15 -7.17
C ASN A 26 -15.67 7.34 -7.39
N VAL A 27 -16.45 7.72 -8.40
CA VAL A 27 -17.66 6.99 -8.84
C VAL A 27 -17.52 6.45 -10.25
N ALA A 28 -16.61 7.02 -11.05
CA ALA A 28 -16.32 6.59 -12.41
C ALA A 28 -14.97 7.14 -12.88
N TRP A 29 -14.48 6.62 -14.01
CA TRP A 29 -13.40 7.26 -14.76
C TRP A 29 -13.60 7.10 -16.26
N TYR A 30 -13.15 8.08 -17.02
CA TYR A 30 -13.10 8.06 -18.46
C TYR A 30 -11.66 7.87 -18.94
N ASP A 31 -11.44 6.81 -19.70
CA ASP A 31 -10.18 6.53 -20.38
C ASP A 31 -10.28 7.12 -21.80
N ARG A 32 -9.57 8.23 -22.06
CA ARG A 32 -9.62 8.93 -23.34
C ARG A 32 -9.09 8.10 -24.49
N GLU A 33 -8.04 7.32 -24.26
CA GLU A 33 -7.41 6.52 -25.30
C GLU A 33 -8.31 5.35 -25.72
N ALA A 34 -8.97 4.72 -24.72
CA ALA A 34 -9.91 3.64 -24.99
C ALA A 34 -11.31 4.11 -25.41
N GLY A 35 -11.61 5.42 -25.31
CA GLY A 35 -12.95 5.96 -25.55
C GLY A 35 -14.01 5.35 -24.63
N ARG A 36 -13.67 5.05 -23.38
CA ARG A 36 -14.51 4.26 -22.48
C ARG A 36 -14.72 4.93 -21.12
N VAL A 37 -15.96 4.95 -20.69
CA VAL A 37 -16.36 5.32 -19.33
C VAL A 37 -16.57 4.05 -18.50
N ASN A 38 -15.82 3.93 -17.41
CA ASN A 38 -15.94 2.85 -16.44
C ASN A 38 -16.70 3.36 -15.21
N LEU A 39 -17.84 2.73 -14.91
CA LEU A 39 -18.67 3.05 -13.76
C LEU A 39 -18.34 2.13 -12.58
N LEU A 40 -18.24 2.67 -11.39
CA LEU A 40 -18.14 1.88 -10.16
C LEU A 40 -19.51 1.43 -9.64
N SER A 41 -20.59 2.12 -10.07
CA SER A 41 -21.98 1.76 -9.81
C SER A 41 -22.85 2.28 -10.94
N ASP A 42 -23.79 1.46 -11.41
CA ASP A 42 -24.75 1.85 -12.45
C ASP A 42 -25.81 2.84 -11.97
N GLU A 43 -26.02 2.97 -10.66
CA GLU A 43 -27.03 3.86 -10.06
C GLU A 43 -26.89 5.34 -10.45
N ARG A 44 -25.67 5.77 -10.80
CA ARG A 44 -25.35 7.16 -11.13
C ARG A 44 -24.87 7.35 -12.58
N ARG A 45 -25.22 6.40 -13.43
CA ARG A 45 -24.78 6.39 -14.84
C ARG A 45 -25.06 7.72 -15.54
N ASP A 46 -26.27 8.22 -15.44
CA ASP A 46 -26.70 9.43 -16.15
C ASP A 46 -26.00 10.69 -15.60
N GLU A 47 -25.86 10.81 -14.28
CA GLU A 47 -25.12 11.90 -13.63
C GLU A 47 -23.63 11.91 -14.04
N VAL A 48 -23.02 10.74 -14.14
CA VAL A 48 -21.61 10.58 -14.55
C VAL A 48 -21.44 10.98 -16.02
N LEU A 49 -22.34 10.54 -16.90
CA LEU A 49 -22.29 10.87 -18.33
C LEU A 49 -22.55 12.35 -18.55
N GLU A 50 -23.45 12.97 -17.79
CA GLU A 50 -23.68 14.44 -17.80
C GLU A 50 -22.42 15.18 -17.39
N ALA A 51 -21.80 14.79 -16.26
CA ALA A 51 -20.58 15.42 -15.77
C ALA A 51 -19.39 15.29 -16.73
N LEU A 52 -19.29 14.17 -17.44
CA LEU A 52 -18.24 13.91 -18.42
C LEU A 52 -18.56 14.53 -19.80
N GLY A 53 -19.80 14.89 -20.10
CA GLY A 53 -20.25 15.39 -21.39
C GLY A 53 -19.31 16.38 -22.07
N PRO A 54 -18.82 17.45 -21.37
CA PRO A 54 -17.87 18.41 -21.93
C PRO A 54 -16.51 17.84 -22.35
N PHE A 55 -16.17 16.66 -21.86
CA PHE A 55 -14.86 16.02 -22.07
C PHE A 55 -14.92 14.82 -23.02
N LEU A 56 -16.13 14.37 -23.36
CA LEU A 56 -16.32 13.23 -24.27
C LEU A 56 -16.14 13.67 -25.72
N THR A 57 -15.27 12.99 -26.44
CA THR A 57 -15.01 13.22 -27.87
C THR A 57 -15.28 11.93 -28.64
N GLY A 58 -16.28 11.95 -29.55
CA GLY A 58 -16.62 10.80 -30.38
C GLY A 58 -17.51 9.76 -29.69
N PRO A 59 -17.68 8.56 -30.29
CA PRO A 59 -18.47 7.48 -29.73
C PRO A 59 -17.80 6.95 -28.46
N VAL A 60 -18.55 6.85 -27.37
CA VAL A 60 -18.06 6.43 -26.06
C VAL A 60 -18.75 5.14 -25.63
N ALA A 61 -17.96 4.12 -25.30
CA ALA A 61 -18.47 2.89 -24.69
C ALA A 61 -18.62 3.10 -23.18
N VAL A 62 -19.74 2.64 -22.62
CA VAL A 62 -20.01 2.70 -21.18
C VAL A 62 -20.11 1.29 -20.63
N GLY A 63 -19.36 1.01 -19.58
CA GLY A 63 -19.39 -0.30 -18.92
C GLY A 63 -18.01 -0.89 -18.70
N PRO A 64 -17.93 -2.10 -18.10
CA PRO A 64 -16.67 -2.79 -17.89
C PRO A 64 -15.98 -3.07 -19.23
N PRO A 65 -14.63 -3.13 -19.24
CA PRO A 65 -13.91 -3.54 -20.43
C PRO A 65 -14.36 -4.94 -20.87
N PRO A 66 -14.36 -5.24 -22.16
CA PRO A 66 -14.61 -6.61 -22.63
C PRO A 66 -13.61 -7.56 -21.94
N VAL A 67 -14.05 -8.78 -21.64
CA VAL A 67 -13.17 -9.81 -21.07
C VAL A 67 -11.98 -9.98 -22.02
N PRO A 68 -10.74 -9.77 -21.53
CA PRO A 68 -9.57 -9.85 -22.39
C PRO A 68 -9.42 -11.26 -22.97
N THR A 69 -9.06 -11.34 -24.23
CA THR A 69 -8.67 -12.62 -24.84
C THR A 69 -7.38 -13.16 -24.19
N PRO A 70 -7.09 -14.47 -24.28
CA PRO A 70 -5.84 -15.03 -23.75
C PRO A 70 -4.58 -14.31 -24.29
N ALA A 71 -4.61 -13.84 -25.54
CA ALA A 71 -3.51 -13.08 -26.14
C ALA A 71 -3.37 -11.68 -25.56
N GLU A 72 -4.48 -11.01 -25.22
CA GLU A 72 -4.47 -9.73 -24.51
C GLU A 72 -4.05 -9.90 -23.06
N LEU A 73 -4.48 -10.97 -22.38
CA LEU A 73 -4.01 -11.33 -21.04
C LEU A 73 -2.48 -11.57 -21.02
N ALA A 74 -1.95 -12.25 -22.04
CA ALA A 74 -0.51 -12.45 -22.18
C ALA A 74 0.26 -11.13 -22.39
N ARG A 75 -0.33 -10.16 -23.10
CA ARG A 75 0.25 -8.81 -23.26
C ARG A 75 0.10 -7.93 -22.02
N LEU A 76 -0.91 -8.20 -21.20
CA LEU A 76 -1.16 -7.51 -19.93
C LEU A 76 -0.44 -8.17 -18.76
N SER A 77 0.21 -9.35 -18.96
CA SER A 77 1.04 -9.96 -17.93
C SER A 77 2.21 -9.04 -17.59
N LEU A 78 2.38 -8.80 -16.29
CA LEU A 78 3.54 -8.05 -15.82
C LEU A 78 4.83 -8.76 -16.23
N HIS A 79 5.82 -7.96 -16.68
CA HIS A 79 7.16 -8.50 -16.84
C HIS A 79 7.66 -8.99 -15.48
N PRO A 80 8.35 -10.15 -15.38
CA PRO A 80 8.83 -10.68 -14.12
C PRO A 80 9.64 -9.69 -13.28
N ASP A 81 10.40 -8.80 -13.93
CA ASP A 81 11.21 -7.76 -13.25
C ASP A 81 10.36 -6.61 -12.68
N ASP A 82 9.13 -6.44 -13.18
CA ASP A 82 8.18 -5.43 -12.72
C ASP A 82 7.17 -5.97 -11.73
N ASP A 83 7.13 -7.29 -11.52
CA ASP A 83 6.23 -7.93 -10.57
C ASP A 83 6.82 -7.92 -9.15
N LEU A 84 6.14 -7.25 -8.23
CA LEU A 84 6.54 -7.19 -6.82
C LEU A 84 6.03 -8.36 -5.98
N ALA A 85 5.12 -9.19 -6.51
CA ALA A 85 4.56 -10.31 -5.75
C ALA A 85 5.58 -11.37 -5.29
N PRO A 86 6.69 -11.64 -6.02
CA PRO A 86 7.72 -12.56 -5.57
C PRO A 86 8.62 -12.03 -4.46
N ASN A 87 8.57 -10.73 -4.14
CA ASN A 87 9.42 -10.15 -3.12
C ASN A 87 9.18 -10.80 -1.75
N ARG A 88 10.27 -11.13 -1.07
CA ARG A 88 10.23 -11.68 0.29
C ARG A 88 10.24 -10.59 1.34
N PRO A 89 9.78 -10.87 2.57
CA PRO A 89 9.95 -9.96 3.69
C PRO A 89 11.42 -9.53 3.85
N GLY A 90 11.67 -8.22 3.80
CA GLY A 90 13.02 -7.68 3.91
C GLY A 90 13.90 -7.81 2.65
N GLU A 91 13.36 -8.12 1.48
CA GLU A 91 14.11 -8.31 0.22
C GLU A 91 15.09 -7.17 -0.06
N ALA A 92 14.66 -5.93 0.09
CA ALA A 92 15.52 -4.77 -0.12
C ALA A 92 16.72 -4.73 0.84
N LEU A 93 16.53 -5.19 2.10
CA LEU A 93 17.62 -5.28 3.08
C LEU A 93 18.55 -6.46 2.80
N LEU A 94 18.01 -7.58 2.31
CA LEU A 94 18.82 -8.72 1.89
C LEU A 94 19.75 -8.29 0.75
N ILE A 95 19.22 -7.64 -0.28
CA ILE A 95 20.02 -7.10 -1.41
C ILE A 95 21.06 -6.09 -0.92
N ALA A 96 20.69 -5.19 0.00
CA ALA A 96 21.60 -4.19 0.53
C ALA A 96 22.74 -4.81 1.35
N LEU A 97 22.45 -5.85 2.12
CA LEU A 97 23.46 -6.60 2.91
C LEU A 97 24.36 -7.45 2.03
N ASP A 98 23.87 -7.97 0.91
CA ASP A 98 24.67 -8.73 -0.07
C ASP A 98 25.62 -7.81 -0.83
N ARG A 99 25.14 -6.64 -1.29
CA ARG A 99 25.95 -5.65 -2.03
C ARG A 99 27.01 -4.97 -1.17
N ASP A 100 26.71 -4.72 0.09
CA ASP A 100 27.60 -4.09 1.05
C ASP A 100 27.61 -4.89 2.36
N PRO A 101 28.30 -6.04 2.40
CA PRO A 101 28.42 -6.83 3.62
C PRO A 101 29.17 -6.02 4.67
N ALA A 102 28.56 -5.87 5.85
CA ALA A 102 29.13 -5.15 6.97
C ALA A 102 30.60 -5.55 7.16
N ARG A 103 31.51 -4.57 7.09
CA ARG A 103 32.95 -4.81 7.29
C ARG A 103 33.14 -5.48 8.65
N GLN A 104 33.65 -6.71 8.64
CA GLN A 104 33.84 -7.54 9.83
C GLN A 104 34.90 -7.00 10.81
N GLY A 105 35.36 -5.75 10.61
CA GLY A 105 36.55 -5.22 11.28
C GLY A 105 36.32 -4.50 12.62
N LEU A 106 35.10 -4.18 13.02
CA LEU A 106 34.81 -3.49 14.29
C LEU A 106 33.75 -4.25 15.10
N ARG A 107 34.22 -5.12 15.92
CA ARG A 107 33.54 -6.20 16.65
C ARG A 107 32.47 -5.83 17.68
N LEU A 108 31.91 -4.61 17.73
CA LEU A 108 31.10 -4.23 18.90
C LEU A 108 29.68 -3.73 18.63
N ARG A 109 29.27 -3.51 17.38
CA ARG A 109 27.87 -3.21 17.08
C ARG A 109 27.37 -4.07 15.93
N ALA A 110 26.36 -4.89 16.21
CA ALA A 110 25.64 -5.61 15.17
C ALA A 110 25.07 -4.60 14.17
N ASP A 111 25.24 -4.84 12.86
CA ASP A 111 24.71 -4.01 11.79
C ASP A 111 23.20 -3.78 12.00
N PRO A 112 22.74 -2.52 12.11
CA PRO A 112 21.32 -2.22 12.33
C PRO A 112 20.40 -2.77 11.24
N ARG A 113 20.92 -2.95 10.01
CA ARG A 113 20.17 -3.56 8.89
C ARG A 113 19.76 -4.99 9.19
N ARG A 114 20.55 -5.77 9.95
CA ARG A 114 20.21 -7.15 10.34
C ARG A 114 19.02 -7.19 11.31
N ARG A 115 18.94 -6.23 12.22
CA ARG A 115 17.79 -6.11 13.14
C ARG A 115 16.54 -5.66 12.40
N ALA A 116 16.67 -4.72 11.47
CA ALA A 116 15.57 -4.30 10.60
C ALA A 116 15.07 -5.47 9.74
N LEU A 117 15.99 -6.27 9.17
CA LEU A 117 15.66 -7.48 8.43
C LEU A 117 14.89 -8.49 9.28
N GLU A 118 15.37 -8.79 10.50
CA GLU A 118 14.67 -9.68 11.43
C GLU A 118 13.26 -9.19 11.73
N ALA A 119 13.07 -7.87 11.92
CA ALA A 119 11.75 -7.31 12.15
C ALA A 119 10.83 -7.46 10.93
N GLU A 120 11.32 -7.13 9.72
CA GLU A 120 10.54 -7.28 8.51
C GLU A 120 10.18 -8.75 8.24
N GLN A 121 11.08 -9.68 8.48
CA GLN A 121 10.79 -11.12 8.35
C GLN A 121 9.74 -11.58 9.36
N THR A 122 9.88 -11.22 10.63
CA THR A 122 8.90 -11.58 11.68
C THR A 122 7.51 -11.05 11.38
N VAL A 123 7.42 -9.77 10.99
CA VAL A 123 6.15 -9.12 10.65
C VAL A 123 5.57 -9.68 9.35
N GLY A 124 6.42 -9.87 8.32
CA GLY A 124 6.00 -10.41 7.03
C GLY A 124 5.42 -11.81 7.16
N GLU A 125 6.09 -12.72 7.89
CA GLU A 125 5.58 -14.05 8.17
C GLU A 125 4.22 -14.05 8.91
N ALA A 126 3.98 -13.06 9.76
CA ALA A 126 2.69 -12.92 10.44
C ALA A 126 1.59 -12.43 9.48
N LEU A 127 1.93 -11.54 8.55
CA LEU A 127 1.01 -11.04 7.53
C LEU A 127 0.69 -12.11 6.47
N ASP A 128 1.67 -12.92 6.05
CA ASP A 128 1.49 -13.99 5.06
C ASP A 128 0.47 -15.04 5.50
N ARG A 129 0.32 -15.25 6.82
CA ARG A 129 -0.71 -16.14 7.37
C ARG A 129 -2.13 -15.65 7.12
N LEU A 130 -2.32 -14.39 6.72
CA LEU A 130 -3.63 -13.81 6.41
C LEU A 130 -4.10 -14.14 4.99
N ASP A 131 -3.23 -14.68 4.12
CA ASP A 131 -3.57 -15.00 2.72
C ASP A 131 -4.81 -15.90 2.63
N GLY A 132 -4.90 -16.93 3.47
CA GLY A 132 -6.06 -17.83 3.55
C GLY A 132 -7.39 -17.15 3.96
N ALA A 133 -7.34 -15.90 4.45
CA ALA A 133 -8.51 -15.09 4.81
C ALA A 133 -8.84 -14.02 3.75
N GLY A 134 -8.29 -14.16 2.53
CA GLY A 134 -8.53 -13.24 1.42
C GLY A 134 -7.73 -11.94 1.51
N TRP A 135 -6.60 -11.97 2.21
CA TRP A 135 -5.63 -10.89 2.26
C TRP A 135 -4.44 -11.20 1.35
N HIS A 136 -3.88 -10.17 0.74
CA HIS A 136 -2.66 -10.27 -0.06
C HIS A 136 -1.64 -9.30 0.49
N THR A 137 -0.40 -9.77 0.68
CA THR A 137 0.69 -8.92 1.17
C THR A 137 1.78 -8.82 0.12
N LEU A 138 2.23 -7.59 -0.14
CA LEU A 138 3.42 -7.28 -0.93
C LEU A 138 4.51 -6.79 0.01
N HIS A 139 5.74 -7.29 -0.20
CA HIS A 139 6.88 -6.95 0.64
C HIS A 139 7.87 -6.06 -0.09
N SER A 140 8.57 -5.22 0.67
CA SER A 140 9.65 -4.36 0.15
C SER A 140 9.23 -3.55 -1.07
N VAL A 141 8.03 -2.95 -1.03
CA VAL A 141 7.48 -2.15 -2.14
C VAL A 141 8.30 -0.87 -2.29
N PRO A 142 8.96 -0.65 -3.44
CA PRO A 142 9.83 0.50 -3.62
C PRO A 142 9.03 1.81 -3.72
N LEU A 143 9.58 2.87 -3.15
CA LEU A 143 9.09 4.23 -3.31
C LEU A 143 10.20 5.10 -3.92
N PRO A 144 9.88 6.20 -4.63
CA PRO A 144 10.88 7.13 -5.14
C PRO A 144 11.78 7.68 -4.01
N GLY A 145 13.04 7.98 -4.35
CA GLY A 145 13.99 8.50 -3.36
C GLY A 145 14.69 7.45 -2.51
N GLY A 146 14.47 6.16 -2.79
CA GLY A 146 15.12 5.05 -2.07
C GLY A 146 14.39 4.59 -0.82
N ASP A 147 13.24 5.20 -0.52
CA ASP A 147 12.31 4.74 0.52
C ASP A 147 11.54 3.49 0.06
N ARG A 148 10.82 2.85 0.97
CA ARG A 148 9.94 1.73 0.66
C ARG A 148 8.80 1.59 1.66
N VAL A 149 7.74 0.94 1.24
CA VAL A 149 6.76 0.34 2.17
C VAL A 149 7.30 -1.04 2.55
N HIS A 150 7.48 -1.31 3.85
CA HIS A 150 8.01 -2.60 4.30
C HIS A 150 7.08 -3.74 3.90
N HIS A 151 5.79 -3.60 4.21
CA HIS A 151 4.74 -4.51 3.77
C HIS A 151 3.47 -3.71 3.44
N LEU A 152 2.86 -4.00 2.31
CA LEU A 152 1.55 -3.50 1.92
C LEU A 152 0.57 -4.66 1.96
N THR A 153 -0.39 -4.60 2.87
CA THR A 153 -1.41 -5.64 3.02
C THR A 153 -2.76 -5.14 2.53
N ILE A 154 -3.38 -5.88 1.64
CA ILE A 154 -4.64 -5.55 0.95
C ILE A 154 -5.63 -6.67 1.24
N GLY A 155 -6.79 -6.34 1.79
CA GLY A 155 -7.79 -7.34 2.13
C GLY A 155 -9.17 -6.77 2.36
N PRO A 156 -10.13 -7.61 2.81
CA PRO A 156 -11.52 -7.18 3.02
C PRO A 156 -11.68 -5.99 3.97
N GLY A 157 -10.77 -5.83 4.94
CA GLY A 157 -10.78 -4.73 5.90
C GLY A 157 -10.12 -3.43 5.42
N GLY A 158 -9.58 -3.39 4.19
CA GLY A 158 -8.90 -2.22 3.63
C GLY A 158 -7.45 -2.46 3.25
N LEU A 159 -6.71 -1.36 3.09
CA LEU A 159 -5.28 -1.37 2.75
C LEU A 159 -4.46 -0.84 3.92
N PHE A 160 -3.37 -1.53 4.23
CA PHE A 160 -2.47 -1.16 5.32
C PHE A 160 -1.02 -1.11 4.87
N ALA A 161 -0.37 0.04 5.08
CA ALA A 161 1.09 0.17 4.97
C ALA A 161 1.71 -0.16 6.33
N VAL A 162 2.30 -1.35 6.43
CA VAL A 162 2.84 -1.86 7.69
C VAL A 162 4.34 -1.58 7.77
N HIS A 163 4.73 -0.75 8.73
CA HIS A 163 6.12 -0.45 9.05
C HIS A 163 6.59 -1.37 10.17
N ALA A 164 7.52 -2.27 9.89
CA ALA A 164 8.09 -3.18 10.88
C ALA A 164 9.21 -2.48 11.68
N LEU A 165 9.15 -2.59 13.00
CA LEU A 165 10.16 -2.05 13.91
C LEU A 165 10.70 -3.13 14.84
N TYR A 166 12.01 -3.31 14.85
CA TYR A 166 12.67 -4.24 15.75
C TYR A 166 12.61 -3.77 17.21
N ALA A 167 11.91 -4.51 18.05
CA ALA A 167 11.69 -4.17 19.44
C ALA A 167 11.98 -5.35 20.41
N ARG A 168 12.65 -6.39 19.92
CA ARG A 168 12.84 -7.66 20.62
C ARG A 168 13.39 -7.46 22.04
N LYS A 169 12.61 -7.92 23.02
CA LYS A 169 12.92 -7.82 24.47
C LYS A 169 13.14 -6.39 24.99
N GLN A 170 12.68 -5.38 24.25
CA GLN A 170 12.78 -3.97 24.64
C GLN A 170 11.43 -3.44 25.14
N ARG A 171 11.49 -2.45 26.02
CA ARG A 171 10.32 -1.62 26.36
C ARG A 171 10.17 -0.57 25.27
N VAL A 172 8.96 -0.44 24.76
CA VAL A 172 8.61 0.53 23.73
C VAL A 172 7.75 1.61 24.36
N LEU A 173 8.17 2.87 24.17
CA LEU A 173 7.38 4.04 24.54
C LEU A 173 6.95 4.75 23.29
N VAL A 174 5.64 4.87 23.10
CA VAL A 174 5.04 5.57 21.96
C VAL A 174 4.48 6.90 22.42
N ALA A 175 5.01 7.98 21.84
CA ALA A 175 4.58 9.36 22.08
C ALA A 175 4.62 10.12 20.76
N ASP A 176 3.48 10.25 20.08
CA ASP A 176 3.39 10.82 18.73
C ASP A 176 4.17 12.14 18.57
N PRO A 177 5.05 12.28 17.56
CA PRO A 177 5.36 11.34 16.46
C PRO A 177 6.53 10.38 16.76
N MET A 178 7.01 10.33 18.01
CA MET A 178 8.23 9.66 18.42
C MET A 178 7.98 8.28 19.00
N VAL A 179 8.94 7.37 18.79
CA VAL A 179 8.98 6.05 19.41
C VAL A 179 10.36 5.86 20.04
N SER A 180 10.41 5.45 21.31
CA SER A 180 11.65 5.14 22.04
C SER A 180 11.74 3.64 22.28
N LEU A 181 12.93 3.08 22.06
CA LEU A 181 13.24 1.66 22.30
C LEU A 181 14.25 1.52 23.45
N GLY A 182 13.79 1.04 24.60
CA GLY A 182 14.64 0.87 25.77
C GLY A 182 15.28 2.17 26.24
N ARG A 183 16.60 2.30 26.05
CA ARG A 183 17.38 3.50 26.40
C ARG A 183 17.86 4.29 25.18
N HIS A 184 17.39 3.95 24.00
CA HIS A 184 17.74 4.67 22.77
C HIS A 184 16.98 5.99 22.69
N ASP A 185 17.58 6.95 21.99
CA ASP A 185 16.95 8.23 21.73
C ASP A 185 15.63 8.04 20.93
N PRO A 186 14.62 8.89 21.19
CA PRO A 186 13.37 8.82 20.47
C PRO A 186 13.55 9.07 18.96
N GLU A 187 12.92 8.26 18.14
CA GLU A 187 12.91 8.42 16.67
C GLU A 187 11.51 8.74 16.15
N PRO A 188 11.39 9.54 15.08
CA PRO A 188 10.09 9.92 14.51
C PRO A 188 9.49 8.82 13.61
N VAL A 189 9.36 7.59 14.16
CA VAL A 189 8.94 6.40 13.42
C VAL A 189 7.51 6.53 12.92
N LEU A 190 6.60 7.11 13.73
CA LEU A 190 5.20 7.28 13.33
C LEU A 190 5.06 8.23 12.15
N ARG A 191 5.88 9.27 12.08
CA ARG A 191 5.91 10.18 10.91
C ARG A 191 6.36 9.45 9.65
N ARG A 192 7.36 8.56 9.74
CA ARG A 192 7.81 7.74 8.60
C ARG A 192 6.70 6.77 8.14
N ALA A 193 6.00 6.14 9.07
CA ALA A 193 4.89 5.24 8.76
C ALA A 193 3.75 5.97 8.04
N ARG A 194 3.37 7.18 8.49
CA ARG A 194 2.38 8.03 7.79
C ARG A 194 2.83 8.39 6.39
N ALA A 195 4.04 8.93 6.26
CA ALA A 195 4.56 9.33 4.94
C ALA A 195 4.59 8.18 3.93
N ALA A 196 4.92 6.95 4.36
CA ALA A 196 4.85 5.78 3.51
C ALA A 196 3.41 5.42 3.10
N ALA A 197 2.45 5.52 4.04
CA ALA A 197 1.02 5.28 3.76
C ALA A 197 0.42 6.34 2.86
N ASP A 198 0.77 7.64 3.05
CA ASP A 198 0.32 8.73 2.20
C ASP A 198 0.77 8.54 0.74
N ARG A 199 2.04 8.15 0.55
CA ARG A 199 2.58 7.86 -0.78
C ARG A 199 1.92 6.64 -1.40
N ALA A 200 1.66 5.59 -0.61
CA ALA A 200 0.93 4.42 -1.07
C ALA A 200 -0.52 4.77 -1.45
N SER A 201 -1.19 5.62 -0.66
CA SER A 201 -2.53 6.12 -0.96
C SER A 201 -2.56 6.90 -2.28
N TYR A 202 -1.55 7.73 -2.50
CA TYR A 202 -1.42 8.47 -3.77
C TYR A 202 -1.21 7.53 -4.95
N ALA A 203 -0.29 6.56 -4.84
CA ALA A 203 0.00 5.60 -5.90
C ALA A 203 -1.21 4.73 -6.28
N LEU A 204 -1.95 4.25 -5.27
CA LEU A 204 -3.08 3.35 -5.46
C LEU A 204 -4.42 4.07 -5.64
N THR A 205 -4.48 5.40 -5.43
CA THR A 205 -5.73 6.18 -5.32
C THR A 205 -6.80 5.51 -4.44
N ALA A 206 -6.33 4.92 -3.37
CA ALA A 206 -7.16 4.30 -2.35
C ALA A 206 -6.60 4.69 -0.99
N GLU A 207 -7.44 4.78 0.01
CA GLU A 207 -6.99 5.08 1.36
C GLU A 207 -6.15 3.91 1.90
N VAL A 208 -4.90 4.19 2.26
CA VAL A 208 -3.97 3.24 2.87
C VAL A 208 -3.68 3.68 4.29
N HIS A 209 -4.03 2.83 5.25
CA HIS A 209 -3.86 3.15 6.66
C HIS A 209 -2.47 2.78 7.16
N PRO A 210 -1.77 3.69 7.88
CA PRO A 210 -0.46 3.39 8.43
C PRO A 210 -0.56 2.50 9.67
N VAL A 211 0.29 1.46 9.70
CA VAL A 211 0.44 0.56 10.83
C VAL A 211 1.91 0.50 11.25
N LEU A 212 2.18 0.64 12.53
CA LEU A 212 3.48 0.35 13.13
C LEU A 212 3.41 -1.02 13.81
N ALA A 213 4.11 -2.00 13.26
CA ALA A 213 4.22 -3.35 13.82
C ALA A 213 5.52 -3.50 14.61
N LEU A 214 5.40 -3.87 15.86
CA LEU A 214 6.52 -4.04 16.79
C LEU A 214 6.91 -5.52 16.86
N ALA A 215 8.12 -5.87 16.42
CA ALA A 215 8.60 -7.25 16.43
C ALA A 215 9.19 -7.60 17.81
N GLY A 216 8.50 -8.48 18.55
CA GLY A 216 8.92 -9.06 19.82
C GLY A 216 9.12 -8.11 20.99
N PRO A 217 8.31 -7.06 21.22
CA PRO A 217 8.47 -6.14 22.32
C PRO A 217 8.23 -6.83 23.69
N ALA A 218 9.01 -6.44 24.70
CA ALA A 218 8.77 -6.91 26.07
C ALA A 218 7.57 -6.20 26.71
N ASP A 219 7.45 -4.89 26.47
CA ASP A 219 6.38 -4.04 26.98
C ASP A 219 6.12 -2.89 26.01
N VAL A 220 4.87 -2.46 25.90
CA VAL A 220 4.48 -1.33 25.03
C VAL A 220 3.62 -0.38 25.84
N ARG A 221 4.08 0.87 25.93
CA ARG A 221 3.36 1.97 26.59
C ARG A 221 3.09 3.08 25.61
N VAL A 222 1.85 3.50 25.54
CA VAL A 222 1.41 4.64 24.73
C VAL A 222 1.11 5.79 25.69
N THR A 223 1.92 6.85 25.65
CA THR A 223 1.75 8.05 26.50
C THR A 223 0.98 9.17 25.80
N ALA A 224 1.11 9.26 24.47
CA ALA A 224 0.27 10.09 23.64
C ALA A 224 -0.28 9.22 22.52
N PRO A 225 -1.61 9.08 22.40
CA PRO A 225 -2.22 8.25 21.35
C PRO A 225 -1.74 8.70 19.97
N PRO A 226 -1.27 7.76 19.14
CA PRO A 226 -0.82 8.09 17.79
C PRO A 226 -2.02 8.55 16.94
N HIS A 227 -1.89 9.71 16.31
CA HIS A 227 -2.87 10.17 15.35
C HIS A 227 -2.75 9.34 14.07
N GLU A 228 -3.84 8.70 13.65
CA GLU A 228 -3.95 7.93 12.41
C GLU A 228 -3.04 6.70 12.27
N VAL A 229 -2.10 6.44 13.17
CA VAL A 229 -1.22 5.28 13.10
C VAL A 229 -1.68 4.21 14.09
N ARG A 230 -2.00 3.03 13.59
CA ARG A 230 -2.28 1.87 14.44
C ARG A 230 -0.97 1.24 14.90
N VAL A 231 -0.72 1.19 16.20
CA VAL A 231 0.45 0.50 16.78
C VAL A 231 0.03 -0.89 17.27
N VAL A 232 0.69 -1.92 16.78
CA VAL A 232 0.36 -3.32 17.08
C VAL A 232 1.62 -4.13 17.38
N ARG A 233 1.49 -5.22 18.12
CA ARG A 233 2.53 -6.23 18.26
C ARG A 233 2.49 -7.17 17.07
N ASP A 234 3.60 -7.80 16.72
CA ASP A 234 3.68 -8.86 15.73
C ASP A 234 2.67 -10.00 15.99
N THR A 235 2.43 -10.34 17.26
CA THR A 235 1.45 -11.34 17.69
C THR A 235 -0.01 -10.96 17.39
N ASP A 236 -0.30 -9.67 17.30
CA ASP A 236 -1.65 -9.12 17.20
C ASP A 236 -2.02 -8.72 15.75
N LEU A 237 -1.11 -8.95 14.80
CA LEU A 237 -1.35 -8.64 13.38
C LEU A 237 -2.55 -9.42 12.79
N ALA A 238 -2.83 -10.61 13.32
CA ALA A 238 -4.01 -11.39 12.95
C ALA A 238 -5.34 -10.63 13.21
N ASP A 239 -5.34 -9.64 14.09
CA ASP A 239 -6.52 -8.81 14.35
C ASP A 239 -6.86 -7.87 13.19
N LEU A 240 -5.93 -7.65 12.25
CA LEU A 240 -6.23 -6.94 11.00
C LEU A 240 -7.29 -7.71 10.19
N ALA A 241 -7.27 -9.04 10.20
CA ALA A 241 -8.24 -9.87 9.50
C ALA A 241 -9.66 -9.76 10.10
N ARG A 242 -9.78 -9.30 11.34
CA ARG A 242 -11.08 -9.08 12.01
C ARG A 242 -11.66 -7.70 11.71
N THR A 243 -10.91 -6.83 11.04
CA THR A 243 -11.42 -5.52 10.61
C THR A 243 -12.50 -5.77 9.56
N GLY A 244 -13.70 -5.27 9.79
CA GLY A 244 -14.89 -5.55 8.98
C GLY A 244 -14.70 -5.20 7.51
N GLY A 245 -15.46 -5.89 6.66
CA GLY A 245 -15.34 -5.81 5.20
C GLY A 245 -15.69 -4.43 4.65
N VAL A 246 -14.69 -3.69 4.22
CA VAL A 246 -14.80 -2.41 3.50
C VAL A 246 -14.71 -2.66 2.00
N LEU A 247 -13.92 -3.67 1.59
CA LEU A 247 -13.67 -4.02 0.20
C LEU A 247 -14.30 -5.36 -0.17
N LYS A 248 -14.83 -5.43 -1.39
CA LYS A 248 -15.29 -6.69 -2.00
C LYS A 248 -14.11 -7.48 -2.54
N PRO A 249 -14.20 -8.81 -2.71
CA PRO A 249 -13.12 -9.62 -3.25
C PRO A 249 -12.59 -9.13 -4.61
N ALA A 250 -13.47 -8.63 -5.49
CA ALA A 250 -13.07 -8.08 -6.78
C ALA A 250 -12.24 -6.79 -6.65
N ASP A 251 -12.55 -5.94 -5.67
CA ASP A 251 -11.80 -4.70 -5.41
C ASP A 251 -10.43 -5.04 -4.82
N VAL A 252 -10.37 -6.02 -3.91
CA VAL A 252 -9.12 -6.54 -3.35
C VAL A 252 -8.21 -7.07 -4.46
N ALA A 253 -8.75 -7.90 -5.36
CA ALA A 253 -8.00 -8.45 -6.50
C ALA A 253 -7.48 -7.36 -7.45
N ALA A 254 -8.32 -6.35 -7.76
CA ALA A 254 -7.95 -5.24 -8.63
C ALA A 254 -6.85 -4.35 -8.01
N LEU A 255 -6.98 -4.03 -6.71
CA LEU A 255 -5.99 -3.24 -5.98
C LEU A 255 -4.67 -4.01 -5.83
N HIS A 256 -4.73 -5.31 -5.56
CA HIS A 256 -3.54 -6.15 -5.50
C HIS A 256 -2.85 -6.23 -6.87
N ALA A 257 -3.59 -6.45 -7.97
CA ALA A 257 -3.03 -6.47 -9.32
C ALA A 257 -2.35 -5.14 -9.69
N MET A 258 -2.92 -4.01 -9.29
CA MET A 258 -2.32 -2.69 -9.48
C MET A 258 -1.07 -2.49 -8.60
N ALA A 259 -1.14 -2.91 -7.34
CA ALA A 259 -0.06 -2.71 -6.37
C ALA A 259 1.18 -3.55 -6.68
N ARG A 260 1.03 -4.75 -7.28
CA ARG A 260 2.17 -5.61 -7.64
C ARG A 260 2.95 -5.11 -8.84
N ASP A 261 2.40 -4.18 -9.65
CA ASP A 261 3.12 -3.54 -10.75
C ASP A 261 4.07 -2.47 -10.20
N ARG A 262 5.38 -2.68 -10.38
CA ARG A 262 6.44 -1.72 -10.00
C ARG A 262 6.21 -0.34 -10.61
N GLY A 263 5.67 -0.26 -11.83
CA GLY A 263 5.35 0.98 -12.52
C GLY A 263 4.37 1.87 -11.77
N THR A 264 3.46 1.27 -10.97
CA THR A 264 2.51 2.00 -10.12
C THR A 264 3.22 2.94 -9.13
N TRP A 265 4.41 2.57 -8.68
CA TRP A 265 5.16 3.25 -7.63
C TRP A 265 6.18 4.28 -8.13
N ALA A 266 6.37 4.37 -9.44
CA ALA A 266 7.43 5.22 -10.02
C ALA A 266 7.16 6.73 -9.91
N ALA A 267 5.91 7.14 -9.69
CA ALA A 267 5.47 8.55 -9.71
C ALA A 267 4.90 9.08 -8.39
N CYS A 268 5.04 8.32 -7.28
CA CYS A 268 4.46 8.71 -5.98
C CYS A 268 5.45 9.39 -5.03
#